data_dd043568f3eaccbec396586c6b474e9c
#
_entry.id   dd043568f3eaccbec396586c6b474e9c
#
_cell.length_a   1.000
_cell.length_b   1.000
_cell.length_c   1.000
_cell.angle_alpha   90.00
_cell.angle_beta   90.00
_cell.angle_gamma   90.00
#
_symmetry.space_group_name_H-M   'P 1'
#
loop_
_entity.id
_entity.type
_entity.pdbx_description
1 polymer ?
#
loop_
_entity_poly.entity_id
_entity_poly.type
_entity_poly.pdbx_seq_one_letter_code
_entity_poly.pdbx_strand_id
1 'polypeptide(L)'
;EAYRQTRWMRFAFGEGRAIVPPVDRTLSEFDSAEGIQFRVRVTSTSGRKGVMLAEADKIRPKRSDDTDDERVPLLPVQPAELGHLVWKLDFTSDPVLLINKSLDWRAVASSPSFRSLVCPAALREVLIRIRFEEEYPDLDDPEDWKAKWILFGSSLPGCSNVPDEEDWDHFEEWIEMVTEAFASQANLIGLFNQHWHGEASR
;
A
#
# COMPACT_ATOMS: atom_id res chain seq x y z
N GLU A 1 -6.82 -20.67 5.80
CA GLU A 1 -8.07 -21.41 5.56
C GLU A 1 -8.87 -20.69 4.50
N ALA A 2 -9.40 -21.44 3.51
CA ALA A 2 -10.45 -20.98 2.60
C ALA A 2 -11.77 -21.58 3.06
N TYR A 3 -12.87 -20.81 3.06
CA TYR A 3 -14.17 -21.31 3.50
C TYR A 3 -15.34 -20.63 2.78
N ARG A 4 -16.42 -21.39 2.63
CA ARG A 4 -17.71 -20.91 2.13
C ARG A 4 -18.82 -21.71 2.79
N GLN A 5 -19.70 -21.05 3.56
CA GLN A 5 -20.76 -21.69 4.34
C GLN A 5 -20.22 -22.80 5.26
N THR A 6 -20.51 -24.07 4.98
CA THR A 6 -20.08 -25.23 5.75
C THR A 6 -18.83 -25.92 5.22
N ARG A 7 -18.33 -25.55 4.03
CA ARG A 7 -17.12 -26.11 3.42
C ARG A 7 -15.91 -25.28 3.77
N TRP A 8 -14.79 -25.92 4.05
CA TRP A 8 -13.54 -25.26 4.36
C TRP A 8 -12.33 -26.11 3.97
N MET A 9 -11.25 -25.44 3.56
CA MET A 9 -9.95 -26.04 3.29
C MET A 9 -8.88 -25.33 4.09
N ARG A 10 -7.88 -26.09 4.56
CA ARG A 10 -6.77 -25.54 5.33
C ARG A 10 -5.46 -25.72 4.57
N PHE A 11 -4.66 -24.67 4.54
CA PHE A 11 -3.33 -24.65 3.96
C PHE A 11 -2.33 -24.23 5.04
N ALA A 12 -1.22 -24.95 5.16
CA ALA A 12 -0.11 -24.55 6.01
C ALA A 12 0.85 -23.66 5.21
N PHE A 13 1.33 -22.58 5.82
CA PHE A 13 2.24 -21.60 5.21
C PHE A 13 3.62 -21.56 5.85
N GLY A 14 4.01 -22.63 6.57
CA GLY A 14 5.29 -22.73 7.23
C GLY A 14 5.26 -22.36 8.71
N GLU A 15 6.43 -22.31 9.32
CA GLU A 15 6.62 -22.03 10.75
C GLU A 15 7.66 -20.92 10.97
N GLY A 16 7.47 -20.14 12.04
CA GLY A 16 8.40 -19.09 12.45
C GLY A 16 8.56 -17.98 11.40
N ARG A 17 9.80 -17.73 10.98
CA ARG A 17 10.10 -16.65 10.01
C ARG A 17 10.06 -17.11 8.56
N ALA A 18 9.89 -18.39 8.28
CA ALA A 18 9.85 -18.93 6.94
C ALA A 18 8.41 -19.11 6.48
N ILE A 19 7.96 -18.27 5.56
CA ILE A 19 6.68 -18.45 4.87
C ILE A 19 6.91 -19.41 3.70
N VAL A 20 6.34 -20.61 3.80
CA VAL A 20 6.42 -21.64 2.76
C VAL A 20 5.01 -21.83 2.19
N PRO A 21 4.72 -21.28 1.01
CA PRO A 21 3.42 -21.48 0.38
C PRO A 21 3.14 -22.96 0.11
N PRO A 22 1.90 -23.44 0.22
CA PRO A 22 1.55 -24.81 -0.11
C PRO A 22 1.84 -25.12 -1.58
N VAL A 23 2.28 -26.34 -1.86
CA VAL A 23 2.58 -26.82 -3.21
C VAL A 23 1.28 -26.89 -4.03
N ASP A 24 0.24 -27.47 -3.45
CA ASP A 24 -1.11 -27.46 -4.03
C ASP A 24 -1.89 -26.25 -3.50
N ARG A 25 -2.33 -25.41 -4.42
CA ARG A 25 -3.13 -24.19 -4.15
C ARG A 25 -4.53 -24.29 -4.74
N THR A 26 -4.91 -25.48 -5.23
CA THR A 26 -6.24 -25.67 -5.80
C THR A 26 -7.30 -25.64 -4.70
N LEU A 27 -8.43 -25.07 -5.00
CA LEU A 27 -9.59 -24.98 -4.11
C LEU A 27 -10.59 -26.10 -4.45
N SER A 28 -10.10 -27.35 -4.49
CA SER A 28 -10.81 -28.52 -4.99
C SER A 28 -12.12 -28.86 -4.27
N GLU A 29 -12.28 -28.39 -3.04
CA GLU A 29 -13.52 -28.59 -2.25
C GLU A 29 -14.66 -27.62 -2.61
N PHE A 30 -14.38 -26.68 -3.51
CA PHE A 30 -15.35 -25.64 -3.92
C PHE A 30 -15.67 -25.77 -5.40
N ASP A 31 -16.97 -25.86 -5.71
CA ASP A 31 -17.46 -25.97 -7.08
C ASP A 31 -17.33 -24.65 -7.88
N SER A 32 -17.16 -23.52 -7.17
CA SER A 32 -17.03 -22.17 -7.73
C SER A 32 -16.18 -21.31 -6.80
N ALA A 33 -15.40 -20.40 -7.38
CA ALA A 33 -14.64 -19.40 -6.63
C ALA A 33 -15.51 -18.31 -5.99
N GLU A 34 -16.80 -18.25 -6.37
CA GLU A 34 -17.69 -17.21 -5.92
C GLU A 34 -18.07 -17.35 -4.44
N GLY A 35 -17.96 -16.24 -3.69
CA GLY A 35 -18.31 -16.21 -2.27
C GLY A 35 -17.35 -16.94 -1.34
N ILE A 36 -16.18 -17.41 -1.82
CA ILE A 36 -15.12 -17.95 -0.98
C ILE A 36 -14.50 -16.81 -0.18
N GLN A 37 -14.32 -17.04 1.11
CA GLN A 37 -13.60 -16.15 2.01
C GLN A 37 -12.36 -16.86 2.54
N PHE A 38 -11.35 -16.05 2.87
CA PHE A 38 -10.12 -16.57 3.46
C PHE A 38 -9.99 -16.10 4.90
N ARG A 39 -9.37 -16.96 5.70
CA ARG A 39 -8.98 -16.69 7.08
C ARG A 39 -7.51 -17.05 7.24
N VAL A 40 -6.72 -16.10 7.76
CA VAL A 40 -5.32 -16.34 8.13
C VAL A 40 -5.24 -16.44 9.64
N ARG A 41 -4.58 -17.49 10.13
CA ARG A 41 -4.35 -17.72 11.57
C ARG A 41 -2.87 -17.94 11.84
N VAL A 42 -2.35 -17.23 12.80
CA VAL A 42 -1.02 -17.45 13.36
C VAL A 42 -1.19 -18.10 14.73
N THR A 43 -0.58 -19.27 14.93
CA THR A 43 -0.66 -20.01 16.18
C THR A 43 0.73 -20.28 16.73
N SER A 44 0.85 -20.36 18.05
CA SER A 44 2.11 -20.69 18.71
C SER A 44 2.49 -22.15 18.46
N THR A 45 3.75 -22.39 18.08
CA THR A 45 4.36 -23.72 17.99
C THR A 45 5.26 -24.02 19.19
N SER A 46 5.54 -23.01 20.04
CA SER A 46 6.35 -23.11 21.26
C SER A 46 5.53 -22.79 22.52
N GLY A 47 5.89 -23.30 23.65
CA GLY A 47 5.15 -23.13 24.90
C GLY A 47 3.79 -23.83 24.88
N ARG A 48 2.70 -23.10 25.04
CA ARG A 48 1.33 -23.63 24.84
C ARG A 48 1.06 -23.71 23.32
N LYS A 49 1.26 -24.89 22.76
CA LYS A 49 0.99 -25.18 21.34
C LYS A 49 -0.48 -24.93 21.02
N GLY A 50 -0.71 -24.32 19.85
CA GLY A 50 -2.06 -24.06 19.33
C GLY A 50 -2.74 -22.80 19.87
N VAL A 51 -2.09 -22.03 20.74
CA VAL A 51 -2.62 -20.71 21.14
C VAL A 51 -2.61 -19.79 19.93
N MET A 52 -3.75 -19.19 19.64
CA MET A 52 -3.89 -18.22 18.56
C MET A 52 -3.18 -16.91 18.94
N LEU A 53 -2.24 -16.49 18.11
CA LEU A 53 -1.45 -15.26 18.28
C LEU A 53 -2.04 -14.12 17.48
N ALA A 54 -2.55 -14.41 16.28
CA ALA A 54 -3.20 -13.43 15.40
C ALA A 54 -4.21 -14.13 14.49
N GLU A 55 -5.25 -13.40 14.09
CA GLU A 55 -6.24 -13.85 13.12
C GLU A 55 -6.67 -12.69 12.25
N ALA A 56 -6.77 -12.94 10.93
CA ALA A 56 -7.46 -12.08 9.99
C ALA A 56 -8.54 -12.92 9.31
N ASP A 57 -9.79 -12.47 9.38
CA ASP A 57 -10.96 -13.21 8.89
C ASP A 57 -11.68 -12.44 7.77
N LYS A 58 -12.56 -13.15 7.06
CA LYS A 58 -13.40 -12.60 5.99
C LYS A 58 -12.62 -11.93 4.84
N ILE A 59 -11.37 -12.33 4.62
CA ILE A 59 -10.57 -11.84 3.52
C ILE A 59 -11.19 -12.36 2.22
N ARG A 60 -11.56 -11.47 1.32
CA ARG A 60 -12.06 -11.82 -0.01
C ARG A 60 -10.93 -11.74 -1.04
N PRO A 61 -10.81 -12.71 -1.94
CA PRO A 61 -9.87 -12.59 -3.05
C PRO A 61 -10.30 -11.44 -3.96
N LYS A 62 -9.36 -10.65 -4.41
CA LYS A 62 -9.61 -9.63 -5.42
C LYS A 62 -9.81 -10.34 -6.76
N ARG A 63 -10.93 -10.09 -7.44
CA ARG A 63 -11.15 -10.50 -8.82
C ARG A 63 -10.53 -9.48 -9.76
N SER A 64 -10.14 -9.91 -10.95
CA SER A 64 -9.59 -9.00 -11.97
C SER A 64 -10.64 -8.04 -12.56
N ASP A 65 -11.91 -8.35 -12.36
CA ASP A 65 -13.08 -7.57 -12.75
C ASP A 65 -13.72 -6.79 -11.57
N ASP A 66 -13.24 -7.01 -10.34
CA ASP A 66 -13.58 -6.14 -9.22
C ASP A 66 -12.96 -4.76 -9.51
N THR A 67 -13.76 -3.89 -10.11
CA THR A 67 -13.46 -2.47 -10.13
C THR A 67 -13.32 -2.02 -8.69
N ASP A 68 -12.21 -1.35 -8.39
CA ASP A 68 -11.88 -0.84 -7.06
C ASP A 68 -12.88 0.26 -6.57
N ASP A 69 -14.14 0.17 -6.93
CA ASP A 69 -15.19 1.19 -6.68
C ASP A 69 -15.47 1.43 -5.18
N GLU A 70 -14.97 0.58 -4.28
CA GLU A 70 -15.14 0.78 -2.84
C GLU A 70 -13.84 1.22 -2.12
N ARG A 71 -12.69 1.25 -2.81
CA ARG A 71 -11.45 1.74 -2.22
C ARG A 71 -11.04 3.03 -2.90
N VAL A 72 -11.32 4.13 -2.27
CA VAL A 72 -10.75 5.41 -2.69
C VAL A 72 -9.22 5.29 -2.50
N PRO A 73 -8.42 5.39 -3.58
CA PRO A 73 -6.97 5.36 -3.44
C PRO A 73 -6.52 6.57 -2.62
N LEU A 74 -5.54 6.37 -1.73
CA LEU A 74 -4.99 7.45 -0.92
C LEU A 74 -4.42 8.60 -1.79
N LEU A 75 -3.89 8.26 -2.97
CA LEU A 75 -3.45 9.23 -3.98
C LEU A 75 -4.13 8.92 -5.31
N PRO A 76 -5.30 9.52 -5.57
CA PRO A 76 -5.96 9.42 -6.87
C PRO A 76 -5.08 9.98 -7.99
N VAL A 77 -5.15 9.38 -9.18
CA VAL A 77 -4.40 9.84 -10.36
C VAL A 77 -5.38 10.33 -11.41
N GLN A 78 -5.19 11.56 -11.92
CA GLN A 78 -6.06 12.18 -12.89
C GLN A 78 -5.28 12.85 -14.02
N PRO A 79 -5.81 12.88 -15.27
CA PRO A 79 -5.22 13.64 -16.36
C PRO A 79 -5.57 15.14 -16.22
N ALA A 80 -4.58 16.03 -16.49
CA ALA A 80 -4.78 17.46 -16.47
C ALA A 80 -3.93 18.18 -17.54
N GLU A 81 -4.27 19.43 -17.85
CA GLU A 81 -3.41 20.29 -18.68
C GLU A 81 -2.30 20.89 -17.82
N LEU A 82 -1.09 20.36 -17.96
CA LEU A 82 0.06 20.77 -17.15
C LEU A 82 1.13 21.54 -17.93
N GLY A 83 0.82 21.99 -19.17
CA GLY A 83 1.80 22.66 -20.02
C GLY A 83 2.98 21.73 -20.30
N HIS A 84 4.17 22.08 -19.81
CA HIS A 84 5.40 21.29 -20.00
C HIS A 84 5.72 20.33 -18.84
N LEU A 85 4.93 20.30 -17.77
CA LEU A 85 5.14 19.37 -16.66
C LEU A 85 4.59 17.99 -17.02
N VAL A 86 5.32 16.95 -16.62
CA VAL A 86 4.87 15.55 -16.75
C VAL A 86 3.80 15.24 -15.71
N TRP A 87 4.02 15.69 -14.48
CA TRP A 87 3.12 15.48 -13.35
C TRP A 87 3.16 16.67 -12.38
N LYS A 88 2.16 16.75 -11.51
CA LYS A 88 2.05 17.72 -10.42
C LYS A 88 1.12 17.16 -9.34
N LEU A 89 1.35 17.49 -8.08
CA LEU A 89 0.36 17.32 -7.01
C LEU A 89 -0.58 18.52 -6.97
N ASP A 90 -1.87 18.22 -6.80
CA ASP A 90 -2.91 19.20 -6.53
C ASP A 90 -3.44 19.01 -5.12
N PHE A 91 -3.51 20.08 -4.35
CA PHE A 91 -3.96 20.14 -2.96
C PHE A 91 -5.18 21.05 -2.79
N THR A 92 -5.95 21.26 -3.85
CA THR A 92 -7.18 22.07 -3.76
C THR A 92 -8.21 21.45 -2.81
N SER A 93 -8.17 20.13 -2.68
CA SER A 93 -8.89 19.32 -1.71
C SER A 93 -7.96 18.22 -1.20
N ASP A 94 -8.42 16.97 -1.13
CA ASP A 94 -7.54 15.83 -0.89
C ASP A 94 -6.45 15.77 -1.97
N PRO A 95 -5.23 15.34 -1.62
CA PRO A 95 -4.12 15.27 -2.57
C PRO A 95 -4.43 14.40 -3.78
N VAL A 96 -4.19 14.94 -4.99
CA VAL A 96 -4.38 14.25 -6.27
C VAL A 96 -3.10 14.33 -7.09
N LEU A 97 -2.66 13.22 -7.65
CA LEU A 97 -1.55 13.19 -8.61
C LEU A 97 -2.09 13.48 -10.01
N LEU A 98 -1.77 14.65 -10.53
CA LEU A 98 -2.10 15.04 -11.90
C LEU A 98 -1.00 14.57 -12.85
N ILE A 99 -1.38 13.97 -13.97
CA ILE A 99 -0.49 13.62 -15.07
C ILE A 99 -0.92 14.39 -16.32
N ASN A 100 0.05 14.87 -17.08
CA ASN A 100 -0.22 15.65 -18.27
C ASN A 100 -1.08 14.86 -19.27
N LYS A 101 -2.21 15.42 -19.66
CA LYS A 101 -3.16 14.78 -20.58
C LYS A 101 -2.63 14.62 -22.01
N SER A 102 -1.54 15.32 -22.38
CA SER A 102 -0.86 15.13 -23.67
C SER A 102 -0.13 13.78 -23.76
N LEU A 103 0.02 13.08 -22.64
CA LEU A 103 0.62 11.76 -22.54
C LEU A 103 -0.47 10.69 -22.47
N ASP A 104 -0.12 9.43 -22.77
CA ASP A 104 -0.94 8.30 -22.31
C ASP A 104 -0.80 8.16 -20.78
N TRP A 105 -1.60 8.94 -20.06
CA TRP A 105 -1.48 9.07 -18.62
C TRP A 105 -1.65 7.73 -17.87
N ARG A 106 -2.46 6.78 -18.42
CA ARG A 106 -2.64 5.45 -17.80
C ARG A 106 -1.40 4.61 -17.96
N ALA A 107 -0.78 4.62 -19.14
CA ALA A 107 0.49 3.91 -19.36
C ALA A 107 1.61 4.54 -18.51
N VAL A 108 1.67 5.89 -18.43
CA VAL A 108 2.63 6.60 -17.57
C VAL A 108 2.44 6.23 -16.11
N ALA A 109 1.22 6.31 -15.57
CA ALA A 109 0.92 5.96 -14.17
C ALA A 109 1.26 4.50 -13.83
N SER A 110 1.16 3.60 -14.81
CA SER A 110 1.45 2.18 -14.65
C SER A 110 2.94 1.85 -14.81
N SER A 111 3.72 2.77 -15.39
CA SER A 111 5.13 2.55 -15.68
C SER A 111 5.94 2.32 -14.40
N PRO A 112 6.74 1.23 -14.34
CA PRO A 112 7.62 0.99 -13.20
C PRO A 112 8.59 2.13 -12.93
N SER A 113 9.18 2.74 -13.97
CA SER A 113 10.08 3.89 -13.83
C SER A 113 9.37 5.10 -13.25
N PHE A 114 8.18 5.44 -13.76
CA PHE A 114 7.40 6.55 -13.22
C PHE A 114 7.06 6.32 -11.75
N ARG A 115 6.55 5.14 -11.41
CA ARG A 115 6.20 4.81 -10.03
C ARG A 115 7.40 4.85 -9.09
N SER A 116 8.55 4.33 -9.52
CA SER A 116 9.77 4.31 -8.72
C SER A 116 10.30 5.71 -8.39
N LEU A 117 10.11 6.67 -9.29
CA LEU A 117 10.61 8.03 -9.11
C LEU A 117 9.55 8.96 -8.50
N VAL A 118 8.29 8.82 -8.92
CA VAL A 118 7.25 9.78 -8.56
C VAL A 118 6.54 9.41 -7.27
N CYS A 119 6.27 8.13 -6.99
CA CYS A 119 5.53 7.79 -5.78
C CYS A 119 6.25 8.18 -4.47
N PRO A 120 7.55 7.93 -4.29
CA PRO A 120 8.25 8.38 -3.08
C PRO A 120 8.36 9.92 -3.01
N ALA A 121 8.54 10.60 -4.15
CA ALA A 121 8.57 12.05 -4.20
C ALA A 121 7.21 12.66 -3.84
N ALA A 122 6.12 12.10 -4.37
CA ALA A 122 4.77 12.53 -4.05
C ALA A 122 4.43 12.30 -2.58
N LEU A 123 4.77 11.12 -2.03
CA LEU A 123 4.60 10.84 -0.59
C LEU A 123 5.32 11.88 0.27
N ARG A 124 6.60 12.13 -0.04
CA ARG A 124 7.40 13.12 0.67
C ARG A 124 6.79 14.53 0.57
N GLU A 125 6.36 14.95 -0.61
CA GLU A 125 5.77 16.27 -0.83
C GLU A 125 4.46 16.44 -0.04
N VAL A 126 3.60 15.42 0.00
CA VAL A 126 2.36 15.44 0.79
C VAL A 126 2.67 15.60 2.28
N LEU A 127 3.61 14.80 2.82
CA LEU A 127 3.98 14.86 4.23
C LEU A 127 4.66 16.18 4.60
N ILE A 128 5.50 16.74 3.72
CA ILE A 128 6.09 18.07 3.88
C ILE A 128 4.99 19.13 3.93
N ARG A 129 3.99 19.04 3.07
CA ARG A 129 2.88 19.98 3.08
C ARG A 129 2.11 19.93 4.39
N ILE A 130 1.80 18.74 4.89
CA ILE A 130 1.17 18.59 6.21
C ILE A 130 2.01 19.27 7.30
N ARG A 131 3.35 19.11 7.25
CA ARG A 131 4.26 19.68 8.26
C ARG A 131 4.30 21.21 8.24
N PHE A 132 4.33 21.83 7.07
CA PHE A 132 4.66 23.26 6.94
C PHE A 132 3.50 24.18 6.62
N GLU A 133 2.41 23.67 6.05
CA GLU A 133 1.31 24.51 5.59
C GLU A 133 0.00 24.26 6.34
N GLU A 134 -0.10 23.16 7.08
CA GLU A 134 -1.34 22.76 7.74
C GLU A 134 -1.15 22.68 9.26
N GLU A 135 -2.26 22.81 9.99
CA GLU A 135 -2.28 22.53 11.42
C GLU A 135 -2.11 21.02 11.68
N TYR A 136 -1.64 20.68 12.88
CA TYR A 136 -1.52 19.28 13.29
C TYR A 136 -2.88 18.58 13.16
N PRO A 137 -2.97 17.48 12.40
CA PRO A 137 -4.27 16.85 12.14
C PRO A 137 -4.81 16.10 13.34
N ASP A 138 -6.13 16.05 13.45
CA ASP A 138 -6.81 15.12 14.35
C ASP A 138 -6.68 13.69 13.79
N LEU A 139 -5.81 12.88 14.37
CA LEU A 139 -5.55 11.52 13.91
C LEU A 139 -6.75 10.58 14.12
N ASP A 140 -7.72 10.96 14.93
CA ASP A 140 -8.94 10.20 15.17
C ASP A 140 -10.05 10.54 14.16
N ASP A 141 -9.90 11.60 13.35
CA ASP A 141 -10.85 11.95 12.30
C ASP A 141 -10.60 11.12 11.01
N PRO A 142 -11.48 10.15 10.68
CA PRO A 142 -11.33 9.32 9.51
C PRO A 142 -11.55 10.07 8.18
N GLU A 143 -12.12 11.27 8.21
CA GLU A 143 -12.35 12.09 7.00
C GLU A 143 -11.19 13.04 6.72
N ASP A 144 -10.36 13.35 7.71
CA ASP A 144 -9.18 14.19 7.50
C ASP A 144 -8.16 13.48 6.60
N TRP A 145 -7.92 14.06 5.42
CA TRP A 145 -6.93 13.51 4.48
C TRP A 145 -5.52 13.51 5.08
N LYS A 146 -5.17 14.47 5.92
CA LYS A 146 -3.86 14.57 6.58
C LYS A 146 -3.65 13.40 7.55
N ALA A 147 -4.68 13.10 8.35
CA ALA A 147 -4.68 11.94 9.23
C ALA A 147 -4.49 10.63 8.46
N LYS A 148 -5.19 10.46 7.34
CA LYS A 148 -5.03 9.27 6.46
C LYS A 148 -3.58 9.08 6.00
N TRP A 149 -2.89 10.15 5.63
CA TRP A 149 -1.49 10.09 5.17
C TRP A 149 -0.52 9.80 6.31
N ILE A 150 -0.72 10.39 7.49
CA ILE A 150 0.09 10.09 8.68
C ILE A 150 -0.13 8.64 9.12
N LEU A 151 -1.37 8.17 9.18
CA LEU A 151 -1.68 6.77 9.50
C LEU A 151 -1.10 5.80 8.48
N PHE A 152 -1.12 6.14 7.19
CA PHE A 152 -0.41 5.35 6.17
C PHE A 152 1.09 5.28 6.47
N GLY A 153 1.74 6.42 6.70
CA GLY A 153 3.16 6.48 7.02
C GLY A 153 3.51 5.65 8.27
N SER A 154 2.71 5.77 9.33
CA SER A 154 2.91 5.02 10.58
C SER A 154 2.73 3.51 10.44
N SER A 155 1.98 3.06 9.43
CA SER A 155 1.78 1.65 9.13
C SER A 155 3.01 0.98 8.49
N LEU A 156 3.97 1.77 8.00
CA LEU A 156 5.18 1.26 7.37
C LEU A 156 6.18 0.73 8.41
N PRO A 157 7.01 -0.27 8.05
CA PRO A 157 7.95 -0.88 8.97
C PRO A 157 8.93 0.15 9.58
N GLY A 158 8.95 0.24 10.90
CA GLY A 158 9.84 1.14 11.64
C GLY A 158 9.32 2.56 11.83
N CYS A 159 8.16 2.92 11.27
CA CYS A 159 7.62 4.29 11.27
C CYS A 159 6.45 4.51 12.24
N SER A 160 6.19 3.58 13.17
CA SER A 160 5.04 3.63 14.08
C SER A 160 5.06 4.80 15.08
N ASN A 161 6.23 5.38 15.34
CA ASN A 161 6.39 6.52 16.25
C ASN A 161 6.20 7.82 15.46
N VAL A 162 4.96 8.24 15.31
CA VAL A 162 4.63 9.54 14.72
C VAL A 162 4.97 10.62 15.74
N PRO A 163 5.74 11.67 15.40
CA PRO A 163 5.93 12.82 16.27
C PRO A 163 4.60 13.49 16.59
N ASP A 164 4.36 13.82 17.85
CA ASP A 164 3.18 14.56 18.29
C ASP A 164 3.34 16.07 18.01
N GLU A 165 2.34 16.86 18.41
CA GLU A 165 2.32 18.30 18.19
C GLU A 165 3.49 19.00 18.90
N GLU A 166 3.90 18.53 20.08
CA GLU A 166 5.00 19.12 20.87
C GLU A 166 6.36 18.80 20.24
N ASP A 167 6.48 17.63 19.59
CA ASP A 167 7.72 17.12 18.95
C ASP A 167 7.72 17.30 17.43
N TRP A 168 6.89 18.21 16.94
CA TRP A 168 6.68 18.43 15.51
C TRP A 168 7.94 18.83 14.74
N ASP A 169 8.98 19.31 15.41
CA ASP A 169 10.27 19.62 14.79
C ASP A 169 11.01 18.35 14.28
N HIS A 170 10.75 17.20 14.89
CA HIS A 170 11.29 15.91 14.45
C HIS A 170 10.49 15.24 13.32
N PHE A 171 9.42 15.89 12.86
CA PHE A 171 8.58 15.34 11.80
C PHE A 171 9.32 15.21 10.47
N GLU A 172 10.31 16.06 10.19
CA GLU A 172 11.13 15.94 8.98
C GLU A 172 11.95 14.64 8.97
N GLU A 173 12.53 14.26 10.11
CA GLU A 173 13.24 12.98 10.24
C GLU A 173 12.29 11.80 10.02
N TRP A 174 11.07 11.90 10.56
CA TRP A 174 10.04 10.90 10.35
C TRP A 174 9.61 10.80 8.88
N ILE A 175 9.48 11.91 8.16
CA ILE A 175 9.20 11.93 6.71
C ILE A 175 10.27 11.15 5.93
N GLU A 176 11.54 11.35 6.23
CA GLU A 176 12.64 10.62 5.57
C GLU A 176 12.53 9.11 5.86
N MET A 177 12.30 8.73 7.12
CA MET A 177 12.10 7.33 7.50
C MET A 177 10.91 6.69 6.76
N VAL A 178 9.77 7.38 6.69
CA VAL A 178 8.56 6.92 5.98
C VAL A 178 8.84 6.74 4.49
N THR A 179 9.53 7.71 3.88
CA THR A 179 9.86 7.68 2.45
C THR A 179 10.80 6.50 2.13
N GLU A 180 11.81 6.25 2.96
CA GLU A 180 12.73 5.12 2.81
C GLU A 180 12.02 3.77 3.04
N ALA A 181 11.20 3.67 4.09
CA ALA A 181 10.44 2.47 4.40
C ALA A 181 9.47 2.11 3.25
N PHE A 182 8.78 3.11 2.69
CA PHE A 182 7.93 2.95 1.52
C PHE A 182 8.71 2.45 0.30
N ALA A 183 9.84 3.08 -0.02
CA ALA A 183 10.68 2.71 -1.15
C ALA A 183 11.24 1.28 -1.00
N SER A 184 11.64 0.90 0.21
CA SER A 184 12.12 -0.44 0.55
C SER A 184 11.02 -1.48 0.44
N GLN A 185 9.85 -1.25 1.04
CA GLN A 185 8.71 -2.18 1.01
C GLN A 185 8.20 -2.41 -0.41
N ALA A 186 8.14 -1.37 -1.22
CA ALA A 186 7.74 -1.44 -2.63
C ALA A 186 8.86 -1.94 -3.57
N ASN A 187 10.07 -2.18 -3.05
CA ASN A 187 11.26 -2.57 -3.83
C ASN A 187 11.49 -1.67 -5.06
N LEU A 188 11.41 -0.36 -4.86
CA LEU A 188 11.44 0.61 -5.97
C LEU A 188 12.75 0.58 -6.76
N ILE A 189 13.88 0.34 -6.12
CA ILE A 189 15.18 0.17 -6.80
C ILE A 189 15.14 -1.05 -7.72
N GLY A 190 14.58 -2.17 -7.25
CA GLY A 190 14.44 -3.38 -8.07
C GLY A 190 13.54 -3.16 -9.28
N LEU A 191 12.40 -2.49 -9.09
CA LEU A 191 11.47 -2.14 -10.17
C LEU A 191 12.12 -1.21 -11.22
N PHE A 192 12.86 -0.20 -10.75
CA PHE A 192 13.56 0.73 -11.63
C PHE A 192 14.64 0.02 -12.47
N ASN A 193 15.47 -0.79 -11.83
CA ASN A 193 16.54 -1.52 -12.51
C ASN A 193 16.03 -2.52 -13.55
N GLN A 194 14.96 -3.24 -13.26
CA GLN A 194 14.35 -4.17 -14.22
C GLN A 194 13.90 -3.46 -15.51
N HIS A 195 13.33 -2.28 -15.37
CA HIS A 195 12.87 -1.50 -16.51
C HIS A 195 14.05 -0.89 -17.28
N TRP A 196 15.00 -0.28 -16.57
CA TRP A 196 16.18 0.37 -17.15
C TRP A 196 17.05 -0.58 -17.98
N HIS A 197 17.31 -1.78 -17.45
CA HIS A 197 18.07 -2.80 -18.18
C HIS A 197 17.27 -3.45 -19.33
N GLY A 198 15.96 -3.51 -19.24
CA GLY A 198 15.09 -4.01 -20.29
C GLY A 198 15.05 -3.12 -21.54
N GLU A 199 15.24 -1.81 -21.38
CA GLU A 199 15.32 -0.86 -22.51
C GLU A 199 16.72 -0.80 -23.14
N ALA A 200 17.78 -0.96 -22.35
CA ALA A 200 19.16 -0.96 -22.84
C ALA A 200 19.51 -2.20 -23.72
N SER A 201 18.61 -3.20 -23.75
CA SER A 201 18.79 -4.45 -24.51
C SER A 201 17.94 -4.52 -25.77
N ARG A 202 17.26 -3.44 -26.15
CA ARG A 202 16.49 -3.30 -27.39
C ARG A 202 17.12 -2.27 -28.31
#